data_c5fadc81fd21378ad4870d8a8a8845e5
#
_entry.id   c5fadc81fd21378ad4870d8a8a8845e5
#
_cell.length_a   1.000
_cell.length_b   1.000
_cell.length_c   1.000
_cell.angle_alpha   90.00
_cell.angle_beta   90.00
_cell.angle_gamma   90.00
#
_symmetry.space_group_name_H-M   'P 1'
#
loop_
_entity.id
_entity.type
_entity.pdbx_description
1 polymer ?
#
loop_
_entity_poly.entity_id
_entity_poly.type
_entity_poly.pdbx_seq_one_letter_code
_entity_poly.pdbx_strand_id
1 'polypeptide(L)'
;ARDRRATVAHTQIVDEADLQRFVQLGVIANFEPYWAKFDSWQTELTAPRLGAERTDRQYMLRTILETGAPISFGSDWPVTTYAPLAGIQVAVTRQMTDGDFRDPWMPQERLSVEQALAAYTSGVAFQAGDERGGVLRPGARADVVMLAQDPRKVPPLEIETIEVLGERCVCRISRSVA
;
A
#
# COMPACT_ATOMS: atom_id res chain seq x y z
N ALA A 1 6.10 -24.51 13.52
CA ALA A 1 4.91 -24.01 12.83
C ALA A 1 5.34 -23.58 11.41
N ARG A 2 4.52 -23.84 10.39
CA ARG A 2 4.81 -23.40 9.01
C ARG A 2 4.38 -21.94 8.90
N ASP A 3 5.28 -21.07 8.48
CA ASP A 3 4.92 -19.70 8.07
C ASP A 3 4.02 -19.78 6.82
N ARG A 4 2.78 -19.37 6.97
CA ARG A 4 1.77 -19.40 5.90
C ARG A 4 1.58 -18.06 5.25
N ARG A 5 2.18 -17.00 5.82
CA ARG A 5 2.00 -15.60 5.38
C ARG A 5 0.53 -15.28 5.10
N ALA A 6 -0.31 -15.63 6.09
CA ALA A 6 -1.73 -15.34 6.00
C ALA A 6 -1.95 -13.84 5.79
N THR A 7 -2.83 -13.49 4.87
CA THR A 7 -3.06 -12.11 4.47
C THR A 7 -4.53 -11.76 4.61
N VAL A 8 -4.81 -10.60 5.18
CA VAL A 8 -6.13 -9.96 5.10
C VAL A 8 -6.03 -8.89 4.01
N ALA A 9 -6.74 -9.12 2.90
CA ALA A 9 -6.79 -8.18 1.79
C ALA A 9 -7.75 -7.02 2.09
N HIS A 10 -7.48 -5.87 1.47
CA HIS A 10 -8.21 -4.60 1.57
C HIS A 10 -8.10 -3.92 2.93
N THR A 11 -8.06 -4.62 4.03
CA THR A 11 -7.90 -4.16 5.42
C THR A 11 -8.54 -2.77 5.68
N GLN A 12 -9.78 -2.58 5.16
CA GLN A 12 -10.44 -1.28 5.18
C GLN A 12 -10.82 -0.86 6.59
N ILE A 13 -11.41 -1.78 7.38
CA ILE A 13 -11.84 -1.53 8.75
C ILE A 13 -11.33 -2.66 9.64
N VAL A 14 -10.74 -2.30 10.76
CA VAL A 14 -10.24 -3.24 11.77
C VAL A 14 -10.76 -2.81 13.14
N ASP A 15 -11.22 -3.77 13.94
CA ASP A 15 -11.55 -3.50 15.33
C ASP A 15 -10.28 -3.24 16.15
N GLU A 16 -10.35 -2.31 17.12
CA GLU A 16 -9.20 -1.99 17.97
C GLU A 16 -8.65 -3.21 18.70
N ALA A 17 -9.54 -4.10 19.15
CA ALA A 17 -9.15 -5.34 19.81
C ALA A 17 -8.35 -6.28 18.91
N ASP A 18 -8.46 -6.12 17.58
CA ASP A 18 -7.78 -6.97 16.60
C ASP A 18 -6.45 -6.38 16.08
N LEU A 19 -6.15 -5.11 16.33
CA LEU A 19 -4.93 -4.46 15.84
C LEU A 19 -3.66 -5.24 16.22
N GLN A 20 -3.52 -5.61 17.50
CA GLN A 20 -2.36 -6.37 17.98
C GLN A 20 -2.35 -7.82 17.49
N ARG A 21 -3.47 -8.36 17.05
CA ARG A 21 -3.56 -9.75 16.56
C ARG A 21 -2.87 -9.93 15.22
N PHE A 22 -2.73 -8.89 14.40
CA PHE A 22 -1.95 -8.97 13.15
C PHE A 22 -0.51 -9.41 13.45
N VAL A 23 0.17 -8.73 14.37
CA VAL A 23 1.55 -9.10 14.72
C VAL A 23 1.61 -10.41 15.50
N GLN A 24 0.69 -10.65 16.44
CA GLN A 24 0.69 -11.88 17.25
C GLN A 24 0.51 -13.15 16.43
N LEU A 25 -0.30 -13.08 15.37
CA LEU A 25 -0.61 -14.19 14.48
C LEU A 25 0.26 -14.22 13.22
N GLY A 26 1.12 -13.21 13.01
CA GLY A 26 1.92 -13.07 11.80
C GLY A 26 1.09 -12.86 10.54
N VAL A 27 -0.04 -12.17 10.68
CA VAL A 27 -0.95 -11.86 9.56
C VAL A 27 -0.49 -10.58 8.88
N ILE A 28 -0.44 -10.61 7.56
CA ILE A 28 -0.10 -9.46 6.72
C ILE A 28 -1.37 -8.62 6.51
N ALA A 29 -1.30 -7.34 6.80
CA ALA A 29 -2.33 -6.39 6.42
C ALA A 29 -2.02 -5.89 5.01
N ASN A 30 -2.84 -6.27 4.04
CA ASN A 30 -2.73 -5.80 2.67
C ASN A 30 -3.75 -4.68 2.44
N PHE A 31 -3.29 -3.57 1.89
CA PHE A 31 -4.13 -2.41 1.61
C PHE A 31 -4.06 -2.03 0.13
N GLU A 32 -5.12 -1.40 -0.35
CA GLU A 32 -5.15 -0.61 -1.58
C GLU A 32 -5.07 0.88 -1.19
N PRO A 33 -3.85 1.44 -1.02
CA PRO A 33 -3.69 2.78 -0.46
C PRO A 33 -4.32 3.88 -1.31
N TYR A 34 -4.51 3.66 -2.60
CA TYR A 34 -5.23 4.58 -3.49
C TYR A 34 -6.68 4.84 -3.02
N TRP A 35 -7.29 3.93 -2.27
CA TRP A 35 -8.64 4.08 -1.73
C TRP A 35 -8.68 4.85 -0.40
N ALA A 36 -7.53 5.10 0.21
CA ALA A 36 -7.42 5.73 1.52
C ALA A 36 -7.57 7.26 1.44
N LYS A 37 -8.56 7.74 0.70
CA LYS A 37 -8.93 9.14 0.49
C LYS A 37 -10.44 9.33 0.62
N PHE A 38 -10.89 10.55 0.88
CA PHE A 38 -12.32 10.84 1.07
C PHE A 38 -12.96 11.28 -0.25
N ASP A 39 -13.21 10.31 -1.11
CA ASP A 39 -13.82 10.49 -2.44
C ASP A 39 -15.35 10.32 -2.42
N SER A 40 -15.99 10.35 -3.59
CA SER A 40 -17.44 10.17 -3.73
C SER A 40 -17.92 8.79 -3.22
N TRP A 41 -17.11 7.72 -3.36
CA TRP A 41 -17.44 6.42 -2.79
C TRP A 41 -17.53 6.46 -1.27
N GLN A 42 -16.66 7.22 -0.63
CA GLN A 42 -16.70 7.42 0.82
C GLN A 42 -17.91 8.28 1.22
N THR A 43 -18.14 9.40 0.55
CA THR A 43 -19.21 10.35 0.93
C THR A 43 -20.60 9.82 0.65
N GLU A 44 -20.80 9.10 -0.45
CA GLU A 44 -22.14 8.70 -0.92
C GLU A 44 -22.50 7.26 -0.50
N LEU A 45 -21.51 6.38 -0.38
CA LEU A 45 -21.75 4.96 -0.16
C LEU A 45 -21.28 4.49 1.21
N THR A 46 -20.02 4.69 1.54
CA THR A 46 -19.37 4.02 2.69
C THR A 46 -19.68 4.73 3.99
N ALA A 47 -19.37 6.02 4.12
CA ALA A 47 -19.53 6.79 5.35
C ALA A 47 -20.99 6.83 5.86
N PRO A 48 -22.02 7.02 5.01
CA PRO A 48 -23.42 7.00 5.46
C PRO A 48 -23.86 5.66 6.07
N ARG A 49 -23.23 4.55 5.66
CA ARG A 49 -23.54 3.20 6.16
C ARG A 49 -22.74 2.83 7.40
N LEU A 50 -21.52 3.34 7.52
CA LEU A 50 -20.65 3.06 8.64
C LEU A 50 -20.98 3.90 9.87
N GLY A 51 -21.43 5.14 9.67
CA GLY A 51 -21.50 6.18 10.69
C GLY A 51 -20.12 6.76 11.02
N ALA A 52 -20.11 7.90 11.74
CA ALA A 52 -18.90 8.69 11.96
C ALA A 52 -17.76 7.88 12.60
N GLU A 53 -18.03 7.20 13.71
CA GLU A 53 -17.03 6.46 14.47
C GLU A 53 -16.25 5.45 13.62
N ARG A 54 -16.94 4.64 12.81
CA ARG A 54 -16.28 3.65 11.96
C ARG A 54 -15.69 4.26 10.71
N THR A 55 -16.24 5.38 10.21
CA THR A 55 -15.67 6.13 9.10
C THR A 55 -14.28 6.65 9.46
N ASP A 56 -14.09 7.15 10.68
CA ASP A 56 -12.82 7.67 11.17
C ASP A 56 -11.80 6.58 11.57
N ARG A 57 -12.12 5.32 11.26
CA ARG A 57 -11.28 4.15 11.54
C ARG A 57 -10.99 3.32 10.30
N GLN A 58 -11.13 3.90 9.12
CA GLN A 58 -10.82 3.21 7.87
C GLN A 58 -9.36 3.41 7.47
N TYR A 59 -8.80 2.37 6.84
CA TYR A 59 -7.42 2.39 6.29
C TYR A 59 -6.39 2.89 7.32
N MET A 60 -6.33 2.24 8.46
CA MET A 60 -5.42 2.55 9.56
C MET A 60 -3.98 2.08 9.22
N LEU A 61 -3.40 2.67 8.17
CA LEU A 61 -2.11 2.28 7.60
C LEU A 61 -0.99 2.40 8.63
N ARG A 62 -0.89 3.58 9.24
CA ARG A 62 0.16 3.88 10.21
C ARG A 62 -0.06 3.15 11.51
N THR A 63 -1.28 3.14 12.01
CA THR A 63 -1.65 2.45 13.26
C THR A 63 -1.27 0.97 13.18
N ILE A 64 -1.59 0.27 12.10
CA ILE A 64 -1.23 -1.15 11.94
C ILE A 64 0.29 -1.32 11.77
N LEU A 65 0.94 -0.48 10.98
CA LEU A 65 2.40 -0.53 10.83
C LEU A 65 3.12 -0.35 12.17
N GLU A 66 2.66 0.57 13.01
CA GLU A 66 3.25 0.84 14.33
C GLU A 66 3.07 -0.31 15.34
N THR A 67 2.14 -1.23 15.12
CA THR A 67 2.08 -2.49 15.90
C THR A 67 3.26 -3.42 15.61
N GLY A 68 4.00 -3.19 14.53
CA GLY A 68 5.02 -4.10 14.01
C GLY A 68 4.47 -5.18 13.09
N ALA A 69 3.19 -5.15 12.74
CA ALA A 69 2.60 -6.06 11.78
C ALA A 69 3.17 -5.82 10.36
N PRO A 70 3.42 -6.88 9.57
CA PRO A 70 3.81 -6.71 8.19
C PRO A 70 2.66 -6.10 7.38
N ILE A 71 2.98 -5.07 6.59
CA ILE A 71 2.03 -4.48 5.64
C ILE A 71 2.51 -4.68 4.21
N SER A 72 1.56 -4.76 3.30
CA SER A 72 1.81 -4.78 1.85
C SER A 72 0.76 -3.95 1.13
N PHE A 73 1.10 -3.48 -0.06
CA PHE A 73 0.21 -2.67 -0.88
C PHE A 73 -0.14 -3.35 -2.20
N GLY A 74 -1.35 -3.08 -2.67
CA GLY A 74 -1.87 -3.51 -3.95
C GLY A 74 -2.72 -2.42 -4.61
N SER A 75 -3.35 -2.75 -5.73
CA SER A 75 -4.24 -1.84 -6.46
C SER A 75 -5.63 -2.42 -6.70
N ASP A 76 -5.78 -3.72 -6.53
CA ASP A 76 -6.98 -4.48 -6.92
C ASP A 76 -7.40 -4.19 -8.38
N TRP A 77 -6.39 -4.03 -9.26
CA TRP A 77 -6.67 -3.83 -10.69
C TRP A 77 -7.50 -5.01 -11.23
N PRO A 78 -8.57 -4.76 -12.02
CA PRO A 78 -8.91 -3.50 -12.71
C PRO A 78 -9.90 -2.58 -11.96
N VAL A 79 -10.15 -2.75 -10.68
CA VAL A 79 -11.07 -1.89 -9.92
C VAL A 79 -10.59 -0.44 -9.91
N THR A 80 -9.29 -0.22 -9.69
CA THR A 80 -8.67 1.11 -9.80
C THR A 80 -7.38 1.06 -10.61
N THR A 81 -6.65 2.17 -10.67
CA THR A 81 -5.37 2.25 -11.38
C THR A 81 -4.35 1.27 -10.81
N TYR A 82 -3.56 0.66 -11.69
CA TYR A 82 -2.42 -0.18 -11.29
C TYR A 82 -1.14 0.63 -11.03
N ALA A 83 -1.16 1.96 -11.17
CA ALA A 83 0.02 2.81 -11.00
C ALA A 83 0.43 2.92 -9.52
N PRO A 84 1.57 2.36 -9.07
CA PRO A 84 1.95 2.37 -7.66
C PRO A 84 2.22 3.78 -7.13
N LEU A 85 2.72 4.70 -7.96
CA LEU A 85 3.02 6.07 -7.54
C LEU A 85 1.76 6.83 -7.07
N ALA A 86 0.61 6.59 -7.71
CA ALA A 86 -0.66 7.15 -7.26
C ALA A 86 -1.06 6.64 -5.86
N GLY A 87 -0.90 5.33 -5.62
CA GLY A 87 -1.12 4.74 -4.30
C GLY A 87 -0.14 5.25 -3.24
N ILE A 88 1.15 5.42 -3.59
CA ILE A 88 2.15 6.01 -2.70
C ILE A 88 1.76 7.45 -2.35
N GLN A 89 1.36 8.27 -3.32
CA GLN A 89 0.92 9.63 -3.07
C GLN A 89 -0.23 9.68 -2.07
N VAL A 90 -1.27 8.86 -2.26
CA VAL A 90 -2.39 8.83 -1.31
C VAL A 90 -1.97 8.31 0.06
N ALA A 91 -1.13 7.28 0.16
CA ALA A 91 -0.63 6.80 1.45
C ALA A 91 0.13 7.87 2.24
N VAL A 92 0.84 8.77 1.54
CA VAL A 92 1.65 9.84 2.13
C VAL A 92 0.82 11.10 2.42
N THR A 93 -0.16 11.41 1.59
CA THR A 93 -0.93 12.66 1.69
C THR A 93 -2.30 12.48 2.31
N ARG A 94 -2.94 11.32 2.10
CA ARG A 94 -4.35 11.06 2.42
C ARG A 94 -5.30 12.03 1.71
N GLN A 95 -4.90 12.50 0.54
CA GLN A 95 -5.63 13.47 -0.28
C GLN A 95 -5.97 12.90 -1.64
N MET A 96 -7.03 13.46 -2.24
CA MET A 96 -7.32 13.24 -3.66
C MET A 96 -6.27 13.94 -4.52
N THR A 97 -6.08 13.41 -5.73
CA THR A 97 -5.09 13.93 -6.69
C THR A 97 -5.74 14.88 -7.69
N ASP A 98 -7.04 14.70 -7.93
CA ASP A 98 -7.80 15.30 -9.04
C ASP A 98 -9.15 15.91 -8.64
N GLY A 99 -9.44 16.04 -7.35
CA GLY A 99 -10.78 16.40 -6.89
C GLY A 99 -10.88 17.67 -6.05
N ASP A 100 -12.11 18.04 -5.73
CA ASP A 100 -12.43 19.21 -4.91
C ASP A 100 -12.11 19.01 -3.42
N PHE A 101 -11.91 17.77 -2.99
CA PHE A 101 -11.57 17.41 -1.61
C PHE A 101 -10.06 17.45 -1.45
N ARG A 102 -9.52 18.62 -1.10
CA ARG A 102 -8.07 18.83 -0.92
C ARG A 102 -7.58 18.57 0.49
N ASP A 103 -8.48 18.54 1.46
CA ASP A 103 -8.11 18.28 2.86
C ASP A 103 -7.72 16.82 3.07
N PRO A 104 -6.65 16.57 3.83
CA PRO A 104 -6.23 15.20 4.12
C PRO A 104 -7.26 14.47 4.97
N TRP A 105 -7.73 13.31 4.51
CA TRP A 105 -8.59 12.46 5.32
C TRP A 105 -7.77 11.61 6.27
N MET A 106 -8.03 11.71 7.59
CA MET A 106 -7.28 10.99 8.63
C MET A 106 -5.76 11.20 8.52
N PRO A 107 -5.27 12.45 8.64
CA PRO A 107 -3.86 12.77 8.42
C PRO A 107 -2.90 12.06 9.38
N GLN A 108 -3.40 11.56 10.52
CA GLN A 108 -2.64 10.75 11.48
C GLN A 108 -2.22 9.39 10.92
N GLU A 109 -2.93 8.90 9.89
CA GLU A 109 -2.66 7.60 9.24
C GLU A 109 -1.73 7.71 8.02
N ARG A 110 -1.12 8.86 7.80
CA ARG A 110 -0.10 9.06 6.75
C ARG A 110 1.13 8.21 7.03
N LEU A 111 1.69 7.67 5.98
CA LEU A 111 3.00 7.03 6.00
C LEU A 111 4.08 7.99 5.50
N SER A 112 5.34 7.68 5.79
CA SER A 112 6.45 8.29 5.06
C SER A 112 6.56 7.70 3.65
N VAL A 113 7.26 8.40 2.76
CA VAL A 113 7.52 7.90 1.40
C VAL A 113 8.27 6.57 1.46
N GLU A 114 9.25 6.43 2.36
CA GLU A 114 10.01 5.19 2.55
C GLU A 114 9.13 4.03 2.99
N GLN A 115 8.20 4.28 3.92
CA GLN A 115 7.26 3.27 4.41
C GLN A 115 6.32 2.81 3.28
N ALA A 116 5.79 3.75 2.49
CA ALA A 116 4.92 3.44 1.36
C ALA A 116 5.68 2.69 0.24
N LEU A 117 6.92 3.09 -0.07
CA LEU A 117 7.78 2.37 -1.00
C LEU A 117 8.08 0.94 -0.50
N ALA A 118 8.41 0.78 0.78
CA ALA A 118 8.65 -0.53 1.37
C ALA A 118 7.41 -1.44 1.28
N ALA A 119 6.21 -0.90 1.51
CA ALA A 119 4.98 -1.67 1.41
C ALA A 119 4.69 -2.16 -0.02
N TYR A 120 5.03 -1.37 -1.06
CA TYR A 120 4.92 -1.77 -2.47
C TYR A 120 6.07 -2.66 -2.98
N THR A 121 7.16 -2.75 -2.25
CA THR A 121 8.35 -3.52 -2.67
C THR A 121 8.63 -4.70 -1.75
N SER A 122 9.33 -4.50 -0.65
CA SER A 122 9.67 -5.56 0.29
C SER A 122 8.44 -6.17 0.99
N GLY A 123 7.39 -5.40 1.24
CA GLY A 123 6.13 -5.89 1.78
C GLY A 123 5.42 -6.86 0.83
N VAL A 124 5.32 -6.50 -0.44
CA VAL A 124 4.75 -7.38 -1.49
C VAL A 124 5.60 -8.63 -1.69
N ALA A 125 6.94 -8.49 -1.73
CA ALA A 125 7.84 -9.63 -1.85
C ALA A 125 7.69 -10.59 -0.65
N PHE A 126 7.59 -10.04 0.57
CA PHE A 126 7.31 -10.83 1.76
C PHE A 126 5.97 -11.56 1.66
N GLN A 127 4.90 -10.88 1.25
CA GLN A 127 3.57 -11.50 1.04
C GLN A 127 3.63 -12.63 0.03
N ALA A 128 4.33 -12.43 -1.08
CA ALA A 128 4.49 -13.42 -2.16
C ALA A 128 5.40 -14.60 -1.80
N GLY A 129 6.05 -14.59 -0.63
CA GLY A 129 7.05 -15.61 -0.29
C GLY A 129 8.36 -15.46 -1.05
N ASP A 130 8.62 -14.31 -1.61
CA ASP A 130 9.81 -14.04 -2.41
C ASP A 130 10.94 -13.45 -1.56
N GLU A 131 11.90 -14.28 -1.19
CA GLU A 131 13.05 -13.89 -0.37
C GLU A 131 14.11 -13.09 -1.15
N ARG A 132 13.98 -13.02 -2.47
CA ARG A 132 14.95 -12.39 -3.37
C ARG A 132 14.43 -11.12 -4.03
N GLY A 133 13.13 -10.81 -3.92
CA GLY A 133 12.49 -9.63 -4.48
C GLY A 133 12.40 -8.45 -3.51
N GLY A 134 11.95 -7.32 -4.02
CA GLY A 134 11.58 -6.13 -3.26
C GLY A 134 12.71 -5.33 -2.61
N VAL A 135 13.97 -5.68 -2.89
CA VAL A 135 15.16 -5.02 -2.32
C VAL A 135 16.29 -4.92 -3.35
N LEU A 136 17.07 -3.85 -3.25
CA LEU A 136 18.29 -3.64 -4.05
C LEU A 136 19.51 -4.05 -3.22
N ARG A 137 19.97 -5.30 -3.40
CA ARG A 137 21.18 -5.83 -2.75
C ARG A 137 21.86 -6.89 -3.62
N PRO A 138 23.17 -7.14 -3.46
CA PRO A 138 23.84 -8.26 -4.14
C PRO A 138 23.12 -9.59 -3.87
N GLY A 139 22.85 -10.36 -4.94
CA GLY A 139 22.15 -11.65 -4.87
C GLY A 139 20.61 -11.54 -4.88
N ALA A 140 20.03 -10.34 -4.77
CA ALA A 140 18.61 -10.14 -5.00
C ALA A 140 18.25 -10.26 -6.49
N ARG A 141 16.96 -10.42 -6.78
CA ARG A 141 16.45 -10.37 -8.15
C ARG A 141 16.52 -8.94 -8.67
N ALA A 142 16.97 -8.78 -9.90
CA ALA A 142 17.13 -7.47 -10.52
C ALA A 142 15.82 -6.97 -11.16
N ASP A 143 14.73 -7.00 -10.39
CA ASP A 143 13.49 -6.31 -10.73
C ASP A 143 13.66 -4.87 -10.28
N VAL A 144 13.75 -3.95 -11.21
CA VAL A 144 14.07 -2.55 -10.94
C VAL A 144 13.19 -1.63 -11.76
N VAL A 145 12.83 -0.50 -11.17
CA VAL A 145 12.16 0.62 -11.84
C VAL A 145 13.07 1.84 -11.71
N MET A 146 13.26 2.55 -12.80
CA MET A 146 14.01 3.81 -12.84
C MET A 146 13.04 4.96 -12.97
N LEU A 147 13.03 5.85 -11.99
CA LEU A 147 12.19 7.04 -11.94
C LEU A 147 12.99 8.27 -12.34
N ALA A 148 12.34 9.24 -12.98
CA ALA A 148 12.97 10.52 -13.37
C ALA A 148 13.38 11.36 -12.16
N GLN A 149 12.68 11.21 -11.03
CA GLN A 149 12.92 11.95 -9.81
C GLN A 149 12.81 11.03 -8.59
N ASP A 150 13.52 11.39 -7.53
CA ASP A 150 13.40 10.72 -6.24
C ASP A 150 12.10 11.12 -5.54
N PRO A 151 11.14 10.20 -5.32
CA PRO A 151 9.85 10.52 -4.71
C PRO A 151 9.96 11.09 -3.30
N ARG A 152 11.12 10.95 -2.64
CA ARG A 152 11.39 11.56 -1.31
C ARG A 152 11.75 13.04 -1.38
N LYS A 153 12.02 13.57 -2.59
CA LYS A 153 12.53 14.93 -2.82
C LYS A 153 11.56 15.82 -3.58
N VAL A 154 10.48 15.26 -4.10
CA VAL A 154 9.40 16.03 -4.73
C VAL A 154 8.33 16.40 -3.70
N PRO A 155 7.54 17.46 -3.97
CA PRO A 155 6.34 17.74 -3.18
C PRO A 155 5.44 16.49 -3.13
N PRO A 156 4.88 16.10 -1.97
CA PRO A 156 4.10 14.87 -1.83
C PRO A 156 2.94 14.74 -2.81
N LEU A 157 2.31 15.84 -3.24
CA LEU A 157 1.22 15.87 -4.23
C LEU A 157 1.68 15.77 -5.68
N GLU A 158 2.98 15.65 -5.92
CA GLU A 158 3.57 15.48 -7.26
C GLU A 158 4.14 14.07 -7.47
N ILE A 159 4.06 13.20 -6.46
CA ILE A 159 4.65 11.84 -6.52
C ILE A 159 4.06 11.03 -7.67
N GLU A 160 2.76 11.10 -7.90
CA GLU A 160 2.10 10.32 -8.96
C GLU A 160 2.50 10.76 -10.36
N THR A 161 2.98 12.00 -10.53
CA THR A 161 3.39 12.55 -11.83
C THR A 161 4.83 12.24 -12.20
N ILE A 162 5.59 11.58 -11.32
CA ILE A 162 6.97 11.19 -11.60
C ILE A 162 7.01 10.21 -12.77
N GLU A 163 7.74 10.56 -13.81
CA GLU A 163 7.91 9.72 -15.00
C GLU A 163 8.71 8.44 -14.68
N VAL A 164 8.21 7.31 -15.18
CA VAL A 164 8.94 6.03 -15.18
C VAL A 164 9.81 5.98 -16.44
N LEU A 165 11.12 6.11 -16.26
CA LEU A 165 12.08 6.11 -17.35
C LEU A 165 12.37 4.72 -17.90
N GLY A 166 12.15 3.69 -17.12
CA GLY A 166 12.36 2.31 -17.56
C GLY A 166 12.08 1.30 -16.46
N GLU A 167 11.83 0.08 -16.91
CA GLU A 167 11.56 -1.07 -16.05
C GLU A 167 12.39 -2.27 -16.51
N ARG A 168 12.85 -3.05 -15.55
CA ARG A 168 13.43 -4.37 -15.80
C ARG A 168 12.79 -5.35 -14.83
N CYS A 169 12.15 -6.37 -15.39
CA CYS A 169 11.61 -7.51 -14.65
C CYS A 169 12.35 -8.78 -15.08
N VAL A 170 12.90 -9.52 -14.14
CA VAL A 170 13.49 -10.85 -14.38
C VAL A 170 12.40 -11.90 -14.23
N CYS A 171 11.42 -11.89 -15.13
CA CYS A 171 10.38 -12.92 -15.18
C CYS A 171 11.02 -14.27 -15.50
N ARG A 172 11.05 -15.21 -14.54
CA ARG A 172 11.16 -16.62 -14.87
C ARG A 172 9.80 -17.11 -15.37
N ILE A 173 9.65 -17.25 -16.68
CA ILE A 173 8.62 -18.14 -17.21
C ILE A 173 9.02 -19.55 -16.76
N SER A 174 8.39 -20.06 -15.71
CA SER A 174 8.45 -21.48 -15.42
C SER A 174 7.76 -22.21 -16.58
N ARG A 175 8.54 -22.81 -17.49
CA ARG A 175 7.98 -23.81 -18.38
C ARG A 175 7.44 -24.92 -17.49
N SER A 176 6.12 -25.08 -17.42
CA SER A 176 5.53 -26.31 -16.94
C SER A 176 6.02 -27.41 -17.89
N VAL A 177 6.83 -28.30 -17.35
CA VAL A 177 7.16 -29.55 -18.04
C VAL A 177 5.87 -30.36 -18.03
N ALA A 178 5.37 -30.67 -19.23
CA ALA A 178 4.26 -31.58 -19.47
C ALA A 178 4.55 -32.98 -18.91
#